data_f3cfbc8724ee8081509681db3c8dcdea
#
_entry.id   f3cfbc8724ee8081509681db3c8dcdea
#
_cell.length_a   1.000
_cell.length_b   1.000
_cell.length_c   1.000
_cell.angle_alpha   90.00
_cell.angle_beta   90.00
_cell.angle_gamma   90.00
#
_symmetry.space_group_name_H-M   'P 1'
#
loop_
_entity.id
_entity.type
_entity.pdbx_description
1 polymer ?
#
loop_
_entity_poly.entity_id
_entity_poly.type
_entity_poly.pdbx_seq_one_letter_code
_entity_poly.pdbx_strand_id
1 'polypeptide(L)'
;MNMLNLNGLKIYQINFMKNILIIAIIFFTLSCNSNKTIIKDKKAIDSLVTNYIDNGSQALLLVWLEDKKGNYIYKFSDKNNNLVPNQNINENTWFRIWSMSKIVTISITMDLVEDGILKLDDPVSKYIPELDNIKVALTKKGTSLTSYIQNPENDKSNIDNPCPLKIIDKKSEMTILQLINHQAGFYYATTGIDCLDNGLIIKNLADSKNSNEFIERLSDLPLIDQPGNKDFYGLNTTVLGVVNERATGKTLDELVKNRITEPMKIKGLQYNKNVNTELLPVFSGADSIIRLANQGELDIMGKYVPGYGIDNELFFGGEGMIGTAN
;
A
#
# COMPACT_ATOMS: atom_id res chain seq x y z
N MET A 1 -2.56 14.79 -83.65
CA MET A 1 -2.65 15.53 -82.40
C MET A 1 -3.60 14.78 -81.48
N ASN A 2 -3.07 13.90 -80.64
CA ASN A 2 -3.86 12.97 -79.85
C ASN A 2 -4.32 13.69 -78.55
N MET A 3 -5.64 13.80 -78.34
CA MET A 3 -6.23 14.17 -77.06
C MET A 3 -6.14 12.99 -76.07
N LEU A 4 -5.31 13.10 -75.11
CA LEU A 4 -5.23 12.14 -74.01
C LEU A 4 -6.54 12.14 -73.22
N ASN A 5 -7.12 10.98 -73.08
CA ASN A 5 -8.40 10.73 -72.41
C ASN A 5 -8.20 10.82 -70.91
N LEU A 6 -8.37 12.01 -70.34
CA LEU A 6 -8.21 12.30 -68.89
C LEU A 6 -9.28 11.65 -67.99
N ASN A 7 -10.36 11.15 -68.57
CA ASN A 7 -11.48 10.54 -67.83
C ASN A 7 -11.16 9.11 -67.34
N GLY A 8 -10.33 8.37 -68.08
CA GLY A 8 -9.91 7.01 -67.68
C GLY A 8 -8.97 7.00 -66.44
N LEU A 9 -8.08 7.99 -66.36
CA LEU A 9 -7.14 8.11 -65.24
C LEU A 9 -7.87 8.48 -63.92
N LYS A 10 -8.89 9.33 -63.94
CA LYS A 10 -9.67 9.68 -62.76
C LYS A 10 -10.48 8.51 -62.23
N ILE A 11 -11.05 7.67 -63.08
CA ILE A 11 -11.80 6.48 -62.68
C ILE A 11 -10.87 5.44 -62.03
N TYR A 12 -9.66 5.28 -62.57
CA TYR A 12 -8.64 4.37 -61.99
C TYR A 12 -8.16 4.81 -60.64
N GLN A 13 -7.91 6.10 -60.42
CA GLN A 13 -7.50 6.65 -59.14
C GLN A 13 -8.62 6.51 -58.08
N ILE A 14 -9.88 6.76 -58.42
CA ILE A 14 -11.00 6.65 -57.49
C ILE A 14 -11.21 5.18 -57.06
N ASN A 15 -11.09 4.22 -57.99
CA ASN A 15 -11.20 2.80 -57.65
C ASN A 15 -9.99 2.29 -56.84
N PHE A 16 -8.79 2.78 -57.12
CA PHE A 16 -7.62 2.45 -56.35
C PHE A 16 -7.69 2.98 -54.91
N MET A 17 -8.13 4.23 -54.70
CA MET A 17 -8.37 4.80 -53.39
C MET A 17 -9.49 4.11 -52.60
N LYS A 18 -10.59 3.70 -53.26
CA LYS A 18 -11.65 2.91 -52.63
C LYS A 18 -11.15 1.53 -52.18
N ASN A 19 -10.35 0.87 -52.98
CA ASN A 19 -9.78 -0.43 -52.60
C ASN A 19 -8.76 -0.30 -51.46
N ILE A 20 -7.95 0.76 -51.41
CA ILE A 20 -7.06 1.05 -50.26
C ILE A 20 -7.87 1.34 -48.98
N LEU A 21 -8.97 2.10 -49.11
CA LEU A 21 -9.83 2.42 -47.95
C LEU A 21 -10.52 1.14 -47.42
N ILE A 22 -10.98 0.26 -48.26
CA ILE A 22 -11.58 -1.03 -47.89
C ILE A 22 -10.54 -1.94 -47.22
N ILE A 23 -9.32 -2.02 -47.75
CA ILE A 23 -8.22 -2.78 -47.16
C ILE A 23 -7.84 -2.18 -45.80
N ALA A 24 -7.78 -0.86 -45.67
CA ALA A 24 -7.50 -0.19 -44.36
C ALA A 24 -8.60 -0.47 -43.32
N ILE A 25 -9.89 -0.46 -43.76
CA ILE A 25 -11.02 -0.79 -42.87
C ILE A 25 -10.96 -2.25 -42.44
N ILE A 26 -10.59 -3.18 -43.33
CA ILE A 26 -10.43 -4.61 -43.00
C ILE A 26 -9.25 -4.80 -42.01
N PHE A 27 -8.14 -4.09 -42.19
CA PHE A 27 -7.03 -4.14 -41.25
C PHE A 27 -7.40 -3.54 -39.87
N PHE A 28 -8.22 -2.49 -39.82
CA PHE A 28 -8.71 -1.93 -38.54
C PHE A 28 -9.70 -2.85 -37.83
N THR A 29 -10.52 -3.62 -38.57
CA THR A 29 -11.47 -4.59 -37.97
C THR A 29 -10.78 -5.88 -37.52
N LEU A 30 -9.63 -6.24 -38.10
CA LEU A 30 -8.84 -7.41 -37.68
C LEU A 30 -7.89 -7.13 -36.48
N SER A 31 -7.68 -5.84 -36.15
CA SER A 31 -6.78 -5.43 -35.04
C SER A 31 -7.40 -5.50 -33.65
N CYS A 32 -8.68 -5.86 -33.53
CA CYS A 32 -9.36 -6.03 -32.24
C CYS A 32 -9.72 -7.50 -31.96
N ASN A 33 -8.78 -8.41 -32.10
CA ASN A 33 -8.88 -9.67 -31.37
C ASN A 33 -8.49 -9.37 -29.91
N SER A 34 -9.47 -9.00 -29.10
CA SER A 34 -9.33 -9.07 -27.66
C SER A 34 -9.15 -10.56 -27.32
N ASN A 35 -7.90 -10.99 -27.18
CA ASN A 35 -7.61 -12.30 -26.61
C ASN A 35 -8.31 -12.35 -25.26
N LYS A 36 -9.47 -13.02 -25.22
CA LYS A 36 -10.20 -13.24 -23.98
C LYS A 36 -9.28 -14.04 -23.09
N THR A 37 -8.87 -13.48 -21.96
CA THR A 37 -8.06 -14.20 -20.99
C THR A 37 -8.84 -15.43 -20.55
N ILE A 38 -8.31 -16.62 -20.81
CA ILE A 38 -8.93 -17.90 -20.46
C ILE A 38 -8.05 -18.59 -19.45
N ILE A 39 -8.61 -18.89 -18.29
CA ILE A 39 -7.97 -19.78 -17.32
C ILE A 39 -8.14 -21.21 -17.83
N LYS A 40 -7.04 -21.87 -18.15
CA LYS A 40 -7.03 -23.22 -18.73
C LYS A 40 -7.49 -24.29 -17.72
N ASP A 41 -7.12 -24.14 -16.46
CA ASP A 41 -7.44 -25.12 -15.42
C ASP A 41 -7.97 -24.40 -14.16
N LYS A 42 -9.27 -24.21 -14.11
CA LYS A 42 -9.95 -23.63 -12.93
C LYS A 42 -9.90 -24.57 -11.74
N LYS A 43 -10.00 -25.88 -11.97
CA LYS A 43 -10.00 -26.89 -10.92
C LYS A 43 -8.66 -26.97 -10.18
N ALA A 44 -7.55 -26.70 -10.87
CA ALA A 44 -6.25 -26.62 -10.21
C ALA A 44 -6.19 -25.45 -9.22
N ILE A 45 -6.80 -24.31 -9.54
CA ILE A 45 -6.88 -23.16 -8.62
C ILE A 45 -7.79 -23.51 -7.44
N ASP A 46 -8.99 -24.07 -7.70
CA ASP A 46 -9.91 -24.49 -6.64
C ASP A 46 -9.21 -25.44 -5.66
N SER A 47 -8.56 -26.49 -6.19
CA SER A 47 -7.85 -27.48 -5.38
C SER A 47 -6.69 -26.87 -4.59
N LEU A 48 -5.97 -25.91 -5.16
CA LEU A 48 -4.88 -25.22 -4.47
C LEU A 48 -5.42 -24.40 -3.29
N VAL A 49 -6.49 -23.62 -3.49
CA VAL A 49 -7.13 -22.84 -2.43
C VAL A 49 -7.62 -23.75 -1.31
N THR A 50 -8.38 -24.80 -1.65
CA THR A 50 -8.90 -25.76 -0.67
C THR A 50 -7.75 -26.44 0.11
N ASN A 51 -6.65 -26.80 -0.57
CA ASN A 51 -5.49 -27.40 0.10
C ASN A 51 -4.85 -26.46 1.14
N TYR A 52 -4.77 -25.15 0.88
CA TYR A 52 -4.27 -24.18 1.88
C TYR A 52 -5.20 -24.04 3.10
N ILE A 53 -6.48 -24.26 2.92
CA ILE A 53 -7.46 -24.28 4.02
C ILE A 53 -7.37 -25.60 4.81
N ASP A 54 -7.39 -26.72 4.10
CA ASP A 54 -7.43 -28.07 4.71
C ASP A 54 -6.15 -28.41 5.48
N ASN A 55 -4.99 -27.95 5.00
CA ASN A 55 -3.71 -28.14 5.70
C ASN A 55 -3.47 -27.12 6.83
N GLY A 56 -4.41 -26.21 7.08
CA GLY A 56 -4.33 -25.23 8.16
C GLY A 56 -3.37 -24.06 7.91
N SER A 57 -2.91 -23.86 6.67
CA SER A 57 -2.02 -22.74 6.33
C SER A 57 -2.74 -21.40 6.27
N GLN A 58 -4.06 -21.42 5.98
CA GLN A 58 -4.89 -20.22 5.90
C GLN A 58 -6.25 -20.44 6.57
N ALA A 59 -6.79 -19.42 7.19
CA ALA A 59 -8.13 -19.45 7.78
C ALA A 59 -9.24 -19.27 6.72
N LEU A 60 -8.95 -18.52 5.67
CA LEU A 60 -9.82 -18.28 4.53
C LEU A 60 -9.01 -17.79 3.34
N LEU A 61 -9.51 -18.05 2.13
CA LEU A 61 -8.97 -17.51 0.90
C LEU A 61 -10.11 -17.11 -0.04
N LEU A 62 -9.93 -15.99 -0.74
CA LEU A 62 -10.76 -15.57 -1.86
C LEU A 62 -9.86 -15.28 -3.05
N VAL A 63 -10.12 -15.93 -4.18
CA VAL A 63 -9.52 -15.60 -5.47
C VAL A 63 -10.58 -14.92 -6.33
N TRP A 64 -10.29 -13.71 -6.76
CA TRP A 64 -11.12 -12.91 -7.64
C TRP A 64 -10.27 -12.41 -8.81
N LEU A 65 -10.63 -12.76 -10.03
CA LEU A 65 -9.89 -12.39 -11.23
C LEU A 65 -10.80 -11.68 -12.24
N GLU A 66 -10.33 -10.55 -12.71
CA GLU A 66 -10.96 -9.74 -13.74
C GLU A 66 -9.98 -9.48 -14.89
N ASP A 67 -10.49 -9.17 -16.07
CA ASP A 67 -9.67 -8.63 -17.16
C ASP A 67 -9.42 -7.13 -16.95
N LYS A 68 -8.56 -6.55 -17.79
CA LYS A 68 -8.22 -5.11 -17.74
C LYS A 68 -9.40 -4.16 -17.99
N LYS A 69 -10.58 -4.68 -18.34
CA LYS A 69 -11.81 -3.92 -18.55
C LYS A 69 -12.79 -4.09 -17.38
N GLY A 70 -12.39 -4.78 -16.31
CA GLY A 70 -13.24 -5.12 -15.19
C GLY A 70 -14.24 -6.24 -15.46
N ASN A 71 -14.06 -7.03 -16.53
CA ASN A 71 -14.93 -8.17 -16.76
C ASN A 71 -14.48 -9.34 -15.88
N TYR A 72 -15.42 -9.91 -15.18
CA TYR A 72 -15.24 -11.11 -14.39
C TYR A 72 -14.70 -12.28 -15.23
N ILE A 73 -13.66 -12.93 -14.75
CA ILE A 73 -13.05 -14.11 -15.37
C ILE A 73 -13.27 -15.35 -14.52
N TYR A 74 -12.97 -15.27 -13.20
CA TYR A 74 -12.99 -16.39 -12.29
C TYR A 74 -13.08 -15.94 -10.86
N LYS A 75 -13.81 -16.69 -10.04
CA LYS A 75 -13.76 -16.59 -8.57
C LYS A 75 -13.87 -17.94 -7.92
N PHE A 76 -13.21 -18.07 -6.80
CA PHE A 76 -13.35 -19.20 -5.87
C PHE A 76 -13.05 -18.69 -4.46
N SER A 77 -13.76 -19.20 -3.48
CA SER A 77 -13.47 -18.92 -2.07
C SER A 77 -13.67 -20.19 -1.24
N ASP A 78 -12.82 -20.33 -0.24
CA ASP A 78 -12.94 -21.40 0.76
C ASP A 78 -12.51 -20.86 2.13
N LYS A 79 -12.93 -21.54 3.20
CA LYS A 79 -12.67 -21.13 4.58
C LYS A 79 -12.65 -22.31 5.53
N ASN A 80 -11.89 -22.16 6.62
CA ASN A 80 -11.94 -23.05 7.74
C ASN A 80 -13.21 -22.80 8.57
N ASN A 81 -14.18 -23.69 8.53
CA ASN A 81 -15.47 -23.53 9.20
C ASN A 81 -15.38 -23.51 10.74
N ASN A 82 -14.31 -24.01 11.33
CA ASN A 82 -14.09 -23.90 12.77
C ASN A 82 -13.63 -22.49 13.21
N LEU A 83 -12.89 -21.80 12.33
CA LEU A 83 -12.36 -20.46 12.59
C LEU A 83 -13.31 -19.35 12.11
N VAL A 84 -14.05 -19.61 11.03
CA VAL A 84 -14.94 -18.63 10.38
C VAL A 84 -16.33 -19.26 10.14
N PRO A 85 -17.06 -19.63 11.20
CA PRO A 85 -18.26 -20.50 11.06
C PRO A 85 -19.41 -19.83 10.32
N ASN A 86 -19.71 -18.56 10.58
CA ASN A 86 -20.94 -17.89 10.19
C ASN A 86 -20.80 -16.88 9.05
N GLN A 87 -19.63 -16.77 8.44
CA GLN A 87 -19.39 -15.78 7.40
C GLN A 87 -19.38 -16.41 6.02
N ASN A 88 -20.06 -15.76 5.08
CA ASN A 88 -19.98 -16.11 3.66
C ASN A 88 -18.92 -15.24 2.99
N ILE A 89 -17.80 -15.85 2.57
CA ILE A 89 -16.69 -15.14 1.96
C ILE A 89 -16.96 -14.97 0.46
N ASN A 90 -17.05 -13.73 0.02
CA ASN A 90 -17.29 -13.37 -1.39
C ASN A 90 -16.63 -12.04 -1.75
N GLU A 91 -16.82 -11.58 -2.97
CA GLU A 91 -16.24 -10.36 -3.51
C GLU A 91 -16.60 -9.07 -2.76
N ASN A 92 -17.68 -9.09 -1.97
CA ASN A 92 -18.13 -7.94 -1.17
C ASN A 92 -17.71 -8.05 0.30
N THR A 93 -16.96 -9.08 0.66
CA THR A 93 -16.44 -9.24 2.02
C THR A 93 -15.38 -8.18 2.30
N TRP A 94 -15.51 -7.48 3.43
CA TRP A 94 -14.58 -6.44 3.83
C TRP A 94 -13.36 -7.02 4.55
N PHE A 95 -12.19 -6.64 4.07
CA PHE A 95 -10.88 -7.05 4.59
C PHE A 95 -10.10 -5.82 5.06
N ARG A 96 -9.22 -6.02 6.02
CA ARG A 96 -8.12 -5.09 6.27
C ARG A 96 -7.13 -5.23 5.13
N ILE A 97 -6.91 -4.17 4.36
CA ILE A 97 -6.01 -4.23 3.21
C ILE A 97 -4.55 -3.94 3.56
N TRP A 98 -4.30 -3.64 4.84
CA TRP A 98 -2.96 -3.43 5.38
C TRP A 98 -2.11 -2.52 4.48
N SER A 99 -0.91 -2.96 4.14
CA SER A 99 0.05 -2.18 3.34
C SER A 99 -0.38 -1.85 1.91
N MET A 100 -1.47 -2.41 1.40
CA MET A 100 -2.08 -1.91 0.15
C MET A 100 -2.62 -0.49 0.31
N SER A 101 -2.91 -0.03 1.52
CA SER A 101 -3.25 1.36 1.84
C SER A 101 -2.18 2.35 1.35
N LYS A 102 -0.92 1.95 1.32
CA LYS A 102 0.21 2.78 0.88
C LYS A 102 0.05 3.30 -0.54
N ILE A 103 -0.43 2.45 -1.45
CA ILE A 103 -0.65 2.82 -2.85
C ILE A 103 -1.67 3.95 -2.94
N VAL A 104 -2.74 3.88 -2.16
CA VAL A 104 -3.80 4.90 -2.14
C VAL A 104 -3.27 6.22 -1.57
N THR A 105 -2.55 6.17 -0.44
CA THR A 105 -1.95 7.36 0.19
C THR A 105 -0.94 8.04 -0.74
N ILE A 106 -0.09 7.26 -1.42
CA ILE A 106 0.88 7.80 -2.39
C ILE A 106 0.14 8.39 -3.60
N SER A 107 -0.93 7.75 -4.08
CA SER A 107 -1.73 8.29 -5.19
C SER A 107 -2.35 9.64 -4.83
N ILE A 108 -2.86 9.81 -3.61
CA ILE A 108 -3.34 11.10 -3.11
C ILE A 108 -2.20 12.13 -3.08
N THR A 109 -1.02 11.75 -2.58
CA THR A 109 0.14 12.64 -2.55
C THR A 109 0.51 13.11 -3.96
N MET A 110 0.53 12.20 -4.95
CA MET A 110 0.86 12.55 -6.34
C MET A 110 -0.20 13.43 -6.98
N ASP A 111 -1.47 13.25 -6.68
CA ASP A 111 -2.56 14.11 -7.10
C ASP A 111 -2.43 15.52 -6.48
N LEU A 112 -2.04 15.61 -5.20
CA LEU A 112 -1.73 16.89 -4.55
C LEU A 112 -0.48 17.58 -5.15
N VAL A 113 0.49 16.82 -5.64
CA VAL A 113 1.65 17.34 -6.37
C VAL A 113 1.22 17.88 -7.73
N GLU A 114 0.33 17.19 -8.44
CA GLU A 114 -0.23 17.63 -9.73
C GLU A 114 -1.03 18.92 -9.58
N ASP A 115 -1.79 19.06 -8.50
CA ASP A 115 -2.49 20.30 -8.13
C ASP A 115 -1.55 21.44 -7.66
N GLY A 116 -0.26 21.19 -7.49
CA GLY A 116 0.73 22.17 -6.99
C GLY A 116 0.60 22.48 -5.49
N ILE A 117 -0.15 21.70 -4.73
CA ILE A 117 -0.30 21.83 -3.26
C ILE A 117 0.96 21.31 -2.55
N LEU A 118 1.55 20.24 -3.06
CA LEU A 118 2.79 19.65 -2.59
C LEU A 118 3.87 19.69 -3.69
N LYS A 119 5.14 19.61 -3.27
CA LYS A 119 6.27 19.32 -4.16
C LYS A 119 7.04 18.14 -3.61
N LEU A 120 7.57 17.31 -4.48
CA LEU A 120 8.33 16.10 -4.06
C LEU A 120 9.59 16.45 -3.26
N ASP A 121 10.19 17.61 -3.52
CA ASP A 121 11.37 18.13 -2.83
C ASP A 121 11.04 19.04 -1.63
N ASP A 122 9.76 19.29 -1.33
CA ASP A 122 9.39 19.99 -0.10
C ASP A 122 9.93 19.25 1.12
N PRO A 123 10.52 20.00 2.08
CA PRO A 123 10.90 19.42 3.36
C PRO A 123 9.64 19.02 4.15
N VAL A 124 9.69 17.85 4.76
CA VAL A 124 8.58 17.34 5.61
C VAL A 124 8.30 18.29 6.77
N SER A 125 9.34 18.95 7.31
CA SER A 125 9.23 19.95 8.39
C SER A 125 8.36 21.15 8.01
N LYS A 126 8.17 21.46 6.74
CA LYS A 126 7.22 22.49 6.27
C LYS A 126 5.78 22.19 6.69
N TYR A 127 5.41 20.90 6.76
CA TYR A 127 4.08 20.41 7.10
C TYR A 127 4.03 19.83 8.52
N ILE A 128 5.14 19.24 8.96
CA ILE A 128 5.30 18.58 10.28
C ILE A 128 6.53 19.16 10.97
N PRO A 129 6.46 20.41 11.50
CA PRO A 129 7.60 21.08 12.12
C PRO A 129 8.15 20.30 13.34
N GLU A 130 7.36 19.44 13.99
CA GLU A 130 7.79 18.58 15.10
C GLU A 130 8.90 17.61 14.69
N LEU A 131 9.01 17.26 13.39
CA LEU A 131 10.05 16.39 12.86
C LEU A 131 11.30 17.13 12.38
N ASP A 132 11.37 18.46 12.53
CA ASP A 132 12.53 19.24 12.12
C ASP A 132 13.81 18.82 12.86
N ASN A 133 13.72 18.61 14.17
CA ASN A 133 14.85 18.25 15.04
C ASN A 133 14.92 16.76 15.39
N ILE A 134 14.23 15.89 14.61
CA ILE A 134 14.28 14.45 14.83
C ILE A 134 15.72 13.94 14.76
N LYS A 135 16.10 13.08 15.70
CA LYS A 135 17.46 12.55 15.81
C LYS A 135 17.63 11.30 14.96
N VAL A 136 18.88 10.92 14.74
CA VAL A 136 19.27 9.70 14.04
C VAL A 136 20.06 8.80 14.99
N ALA A 137 19.68 7.54 15.06
CA ALA A 137 20.39 6.54 15.85
C ALA A 137 21.42 5.78 14.98
N LEU A 138 22.57 5.53 15.56
CA LEU A 138 23.64 4.74 15.00
C LEU A 138 24.04 3.63 15.98
N THR A 139 24.72 2.61 15.49
CA THR A 139 25.41 1.65 16.36
C THR A 139 26.46 2.37 17.22
N LYS A 140 26.94 1.74 18.29
CA LYS A 140 28.06 2.26 19.10
C LYS A 140 29.27 2.65 18.27
N LYS A 141 29.55 1.90 17.20
CA LYS A 141 30.66 2.12 16.26
C LYS A 141 30.40 3.22 15.24
N GLY A 142 29.18 3.81 15.22
CA GLY A 142 28.79 4.89 14.31
C GLY A 142 28.29 4.41 12.94
N THR A 143 27.96 3.14 12.78
CA THR A 143 27.36 2.58 11.56
C THR A 143 25.86 2.88 11.56
N SER A 144 25.28 3.17 10.37
CA SER A 144 23.84 3.28 10.16
C SER A 144 23.14 1.97 10.58
N LEU A 145 22.02 2.08 11.28
CA LEU A 145 21.26 0.90 11.70
C LEU A 145 20.62 0.19 10.52
N THR A 146 20.19 0.91 9.48
CA THR A 146 19.75 0.29 8.24
C THR A 146 20.84 -0.60 7.64
N SER A 147 22.07 -0.08 7.55
CA SER A 147 23.21 -0.86 7.04
C SER A 147 23.54 -2.05 7.95
N TYR A 148 23.35 -1.90 9.26
CA TYR A 148 23.56 -2.97 10.22
C TYR A 148 22.51 -4.08 10.10
N ILE A 149 21.22 -3.72 10.00
CA ILE A 149 20.10 -4.67 9.88
C ILE A 149 20.13 -5.42 8.54
N GLN A 150 20.45 -4.71 7.45
CA GLN A 150 20.48 -5.28 6.10
C GLN A 150 21.77 -6.04 5.76
N ASN A 151 22.76 -6.08 6.64
CA ASN A 151 23.98 -6.83 6.42
C ASN A 151 23.74 -8.34 6.60
N PRO A 152 23.86 -9.16 5.53
CA PRO A 152 23.63 -10.60 5.61
C PRO A 152 24.68 -11.34 6.46
N GLU A 153 25.83 -10.73 6.73
CA GLU A 153 26.87 -11.30 7.61
C GLU A 153 26.54 -11.15 9.10
N ASN A 154 25.59 -10.26 9.42
CA ASN A 154 25.05 -10.14 10.78
C ASN A 154 24.02 -11.24 11.01
N ASP A 155 24.48 -12.48 11.22
CA ASP A 155 23.62 -13.55 11.71
C ASP A 155 23.03 -13.15 13.06
N LYS A 156 21.69 -13.21 13.15
CA LYS A 156 20.93 -12.80 14.35
C LYS A 156 21.34 -13.52 15.63
N SER A 157 22.09 -14.62 15.52
CA SER A 157 22.60 -15.42 16.65
C SER A 157 23.95 -14.94 17.22
N ASN A 158 24.70 -14.07 16.50
CA ASN A 158 26.06 -13.64 16.87
C ASN A 158 26.25 -12.12 16.89
N ILE A 159 25.17 -11.36 16.96
CA ILE A 159 25.24 -9.90 16.84
C ILE A 159 25.72 -9.29 18.16
N ASP A 160 26.83 -8.56 18.12
CA ASP A 160 27.18 -7.55 19.14
C ASP A 160 25.96 -6.63 19.30
N ASN A 161 25.24 -6.75 20.42
CA ASN A 161 24.08 -5.91 20.69
C ASN A 161 24.42 -4.43 20.44
N PRO A 162 23.80 -3.74 19.47
CA PRO A 162 24.13 -2.36 19.12
C PRO A 162 23.76 -1.36 20.22
N CYS A 163 22.99 -1.79 21.21
CA CYS A 163 22.54 -0.96 22.33
C CYS A 163 23.66 -0.76 23.40
N PRO A 164 23.75 0.42 24.04
CA PRO A 164 22.99 1.63 23.78
C PRO A 164 23.41 2.29 22.44
N LEU A 165 22.44 2.91 21.77
CA LEU A 165 22.66 3.57 20.48
C LEU A 165 23.35 4.92 20.65
N LYS A 166 24.11 5.32 19.66
CA LYS A 166 24.65 6.67 19.55
C LYS A 166 23.62 7.55 18.83
N ILE A 167 23.16 8.60 19.49
CA ILE A 167 22.20 9.55 18.93
C ILE A 167 22.94 10.75 18.37
N ILE A 168 22.62 11.13 17.15
CA ILE A 168 23.22 12.27 16.43
C ILE A 168 22.13 13.12 15.78
N ASP A 169 22.51 14.30 15.31
CA ASP A 169 21.62 15.17 14.56
C ASP A 169 21.38 14.65 13.13
N LYS A 170 20.20 14.96 12.60
CA LYS A 170 19.89 14.84 11.19
C LYS A 170 20.81 15.77 10.38
N LYS A 171 21.39 15.30 9.29
CA LYS A 171 22.34 16.06 8.45
C LYS A 171 21.68 16.80 7.28
N SER A 172 20.53 16.35 6.87
CA SER A 172 19.77 16.88 5.74
C SER A 172 18.28 16.89 6.06
N GLU A 173 17.55 17.76 5.38
CA GLU A 173 16.10 17.76 5.45
C GLU A 173 15.53 16.44 4.89
N MET A 174 14.45 16.00 5.53
CA MET A 174 13.63 14.89 5.05
C MET A 174 12.64 15.44 4.02
N THR A 175 12.50 14.82 2.85
CA THR A 175 11.62 15.27 1.77
C THR A 175 10.39 14.36 1.58
N ILE A 176 9.37 14.88 0.90
CA ILE A 176 8.18 14.11 0.49
C ILE A 176 8.57 12.89 -0.35
N LEU A 177 9.50 13.06 -1.31
CA LEU A 177 9.99 11.96 -2.14
C LEU A 177 10.64 10.84 -1.31
N GLN A 178 11.37 11.20 -0.26
CA GLN A 178 12.00 10.22 0.63
C GLN A 178 10.98 9.44 1.47
N LEU A 179 9.86 10.06 1.85
CA LEU A 179 8.74 9.32 2.46
C LEU A 179 8.12 8.32 1.49
N ILE A 180 7.88 8.72 0.24
CA ILE A 180 7.34 7.85 -0.82
C ILE A 180 8.24 6.65 -1.07
N ASN A 181 9.56 6.87 -1.11
CA ASN A 181 10.57 5.85 -1.42
C ASN A 181 11.05 5.05 -0.20
N HIS A 182 10.45 5.24 0.98
CA HIS A 182 10.91 4.63 2.23
C HIS A 182 12.37 4.99 2.60
N GLN A 183 12.84 6.17 2.23
CA GLN A 183 14.21 6.66 2.47
C GLN A 183 14.29 7.71 3.58
N ALA A 184 13.22 7.91 4.35
CA ALA A 184 13.20 8.92 5.41
C ALA A 184 13.80 8.43 6.74
N GLY A 185 14.06 7.12 6.87
CA GLY A 185 14.69 6.55 8.06
C GLY A 185 13.69 6.06 9.13
N PHE A 186 12.39 6.09 8.89
CA PHE A 186 11.39 5.50 9.78
C PHE A 186 11.37 3.97 9.68
N TYR A 187 10.95 3.30 10.74
CA TYR A 187 10.95 1.84 10.88
C TYR A 187 9.68 1.35 11.58
N TYR A 188 9.50 0.04 11.62
CA TYR A 188 8.54 -0.66 12.46
C TYR A 188 9.27 -1.40 13.60
N ALA A 189 8.56 -1.81 14.64
CA ALA A 189 9.09 -2.59 15.78
C ALA A 189 9.39 -4.05 15.37
N THR A 190 10.12 -4.21 14.27
CA THR A 190 10.52 -5.49 13.66
C THR A 190 11.99 -5.48 13.24
N THR A 191 12.76 -4.55 13.80
CA THR A 191 14.18 -4.39 13.45
C THR A 191 15.06 -5.50 14.01
N GLY A 192 14.61 -6.17 15.07
CA GLY A 192 15.39 -7.12 15.86
C GLY A 192 16.42 -6.44 16.75
N ILE A 193 16.34 -5.13 16.93
CA ILE A 193 17.18 -4.34 17.85
C ILE A 193 16.32 -3.92 19.04
N ASP A 194 16.51 -4.58 20.18
CA ASP A 194 15.63 -4.44 21.35
C ASP A 194 15.40 -2.99 21.79
N CYS A 195 16.45 -2.16 21.84
CA CYS A 195 16.30 -0.78 22.29
C CYS A 195 15.54 0.12 21.30
N LEU A 196 15.47 -0.23 20.00
CA LEU A 196 14.62 0.44 19.02
C LEU A 196 13.17 -0.06 19.10
N ASP A 197 13.02 -1.38 19.05
CA ASP A 197 11.69 -2.01 19.01
C ASP A 197 10.92 -1.72 20.30
N ASN A 198 11.60 -1.81 21.47
CA ASN A 198 11.02 -1.42 22.76
C ASN A 198 10.68 0.07 22.83
N GLY A 199 11.44 0.95 22.18
CA GLY A 199 11.12 2.37 22.07
C GLY A 199 9.77 2.60 21.40
N LEU A 200 9.53 1.96 20.26
CA LEU A 200 8.24 2.00 19.56
C LEU A 200 7.10 1.39 20.40
N ILE A 201 7.34 0.24 21.03
CA ILE A 201 6.35 -0.43 21.90
C ILE A 201 5.94 0.46 23.06
N ILE A 202 6.88 1.14 23.69
CA ILE A 202 6.61 2.06 24.82
C ILE A 202 5.82 3.28 24.35
N LYS A 203 6.14 3.83 23.17
CA LYS A 203 5.43 4.99 22.62
C LYS A 203 4.01 4.64 22.17
N ASN A 204 3.74 3.37 21.85
CA ASN A 204 2.42 2.87 21.49
C ASN A 204 1.69 3.77 20.46
N LEU A 205 2.35 3.96 19.32
CA LEU A 205 1.87 4.87 18.26
C LEU A 205 0.47 4.52 17.78
N ALA A 206 0.12 3.23 17.79
CA ALA A 206 -1.17 2.72 17.35
C ALA A 206 -2.35 3.18 18.23
N ASP A 207 -2.08 3.58 19.49
CA ASP A 207 -3.08 4.06 20.45
C ASP A 207 -3.21 5.59 20.47
N SER A 208 -2.61 6.27 19.50
CA SER A 208 -2.76 7.73 19.37
C SER A 208 -4.18 8.08 18.93
N LYS A 209 -4.76 9.11 19.54
CA LYS A 209 -6.14 9.53 19.27
C LYS A 209 -6.33 10.16 17.89
N ASN A 210 -5.29 10.85 17.42
CA ASN A 210 -5.30 11.59 16.16
C ASN A 210 -3.87 11.73 15.61
N SER A 211 -3.75 12.30 14.43
CA SER A 211 -2.46 12.49 13.76
C SER A 211 -1.49 13.40 14.51
N ASN A 212 -1.97 14.36 15.30
CA ASN A 212 -1.10 15.23 16.10
C ASN A 212 -0.44 14.45 17.24
N GLU A 213 -1.21 13.68 18.01
CA GLU A 213 -0.68 12.82 19.06
C GLU A 213 0.26 11.75 18.50
N PHE A 214 -0.06 11.19 17.34
CA PHE A 214 0.82 10.26 16.64
C PHE A 214 2.19 10.89 16.33
N ILE A 215 2.21 12.11 15.79
CA ILE A 215 3.46 12.81 15.48
C ILE A 215 4.22 13.22 16.75
N GLU A 216 3.54 13.69 17.78
CA GLU A 216 4.15 14.00 19.06
C GLU A 216 4.91 12.79 19.64
N ARG A 217 4.24 11.62 19.69
CA ARG A 217 4.87 10.38 20.17
C ARG A 217 6.01 9.91 19.25
N LEU A 218 5.87 10.06 17.93
CA LEU A 218 6.86 9.65 16.94
C LEU A 218 8.10 10.53 16.98
N SER A 219 7.97 11.84 17.22
CA SER A 219 9.08 12.79 17.23
C SER A 219 10.11 12.52 18.34
N ASP A 220 9.73 11.78 19.38
CA ASP A 220 10.63 11.35 20.45
C ASP A 220 11.50 10.14 20.08
N LEU A 221 11.22 9.49 18.96
CA LEU A 221 11.95 8.32 18.47
C LEU A 221 12.99 8.72 17.44
N PRO A 222 14.18 8.11 17.45
CA PRO A 222 15.19 8.41 16.43
C PRO A 222 14.87 7.71 15.11
N LEU A 223 15.32 8.29 14.00
CA LEU A 223 15.43 7.59 12.72
C LEU A 223 16.57 6.54 12.78
N ILE A 224 16.49 5.50 11.97
CA ILE A 224 17.53 4.45 11.90
C ILE A 224 18.60 4.73 10.83
N ASP A 225 18.39 5.77 10.02
CA ASP A 225 19.35 6.25 9.04
C ASP A 225 19.15 7.74 8.75
N GLN A 226 20.16 8.36 8.14
CA GLN A 226 20.02 9.71 7.60
C GLN A 226 19.01 9.72 6.46
N PRO A 227 18.11 10.73 6.41
CA PRO A 227 17.18 10.87 5.29
C PRO A 227 17.91 10.85 3.94
N GLY A 228 17.42 10.06 3.00
CA GLY A 228 17.98 9.89 1.67
C GLY A 228 19.12 8.91 1.52
N ASN A 229 19.61 8.29 2.61
CA ASN A 229 20.75 7.37 2.53
C ASN A 229 20.35 6.00 1.97
N LYS A 230 19.47 5.28 2.65
CA LYS A 230 19.00 3.94 2.24
C LYS A 230 17.50 3.80 2.42
N ASP A 231 16.91 2.92 1.66
CA ASP A 231 15.53 2.53 1.86
C ASP A 231 15.40 1.54 3.04
N PHE A 232 14.35 1.76 3.82
CA PHE A 232 13.94 0.84 4.88
C PHE A 232 12.42 0.90 5.06
N TYR A 233 11.79 -0.26 4.95
CA TYR A 233 10.34 -0.36 5.05
C TYR A 233 9.85 -0.05 6.47
N GLY A 234 8.96 0.94 6.61
CA GLY A 234 8.50 1.41 7.92
C GLY A 234 7.35 2.41 7.83
N LEU A 235 7.23 3.25 8.84
CA LEU A 235 6.14 4.23 9.04
C LEU A 235 6.09 5.37 8.00
N ASN A 236 6.98 5.38 7.01
CA ASN A 236 7.13 6.48 6.07
C ASN A 236 5.80 6.93 5.44
N THR A 237 4.98 5.98 4.96
CA THR A 237 3.70 6.31 4.30
C THR A 237 2.62 6.72 5.30
N THR A 238 2.70 6.30 6.56
CA THR A 238 1.82 6.81 7.62
C THR A 238 2.14 8.28 7.92
N VAL A 239 3.43 8.65 7.99
CA VAL A 239 3.86 10.06 8.09
C VAL A 239 3.44 10.85 6.86
N LEU A 240 3.55 10.28 5.66
CA LEU A 240 3.08 10.89 4.40
C LEU A 240 1.58 11.19 4.43
N GLY A 241 0.77 10.31 5.02
CA GLY A 241 -0.65 10.56 5.27
C GLY A 241 -0.88 11.82 6.09
N VAL A 242 -0.11 12.01 7.17
CA VAL A 242 -0.19 13.24 7.99
C VAL A 242 0.27 14.48 7.22
N VAL A 243 1.28 14.36 6.35
CA VAL A 243 1.65 15.47 5.44
C VAL A 243 0.46 15.86 4.57
N ASN A 244 -0.22 14.89 3.95
CA ASN A 244 -1.39 15.14 3.10
C ASN A 244 -2.51 15.85 3.89
N GLU A 245 -2.79 15.42 5.13
CA GLU A 245 -3.77 16.05 6.01
C GLU A 245 -3.41 17.50 6.29
N ARG A 246 -2.19 17.77 6.73
CA ARG A 246 -1.74 19.13 7.10
C ARG A 246 -1.61 20.07 5.92
N ALA A 247 -1.23 19.58 4.74
CA ALA A 247 -1.15 20.36 3.52
C ALA A 247 -2.52 20.81 3.01
N THR A 248 -3.57 20.04 3.29
CA THR A 248 -4.93 20.29 2.77
C THR A 248 -5.91 20.79 3.82
N GLY A 249 -5.62 20.59 5.12
CA GLY A 249 -6.55 20.81 6.21
C GLY A 249 -7.72 19.81 6.25
N LYS A 250 -7.62 18.69 5.51
CA LYS A 250 -8.62 17.61 5.46
C LYS A 250 -8.05 16.34 6.08
N THR A 251 -8.93 15.51 6.65
CA THR A 251 -8.51 14.20 7.14
C THR A 251 -8.18 13.27 5.96
N LEU A 252 -7.32 12.26 6.21
CA LEU A 252 -6.96 11.30 5.16
C LEU A 252 -8.18 10.50 4.66
N ASP A 253 -9.15 10.24 5.53
CA ASP A 253 -10.45 9.65 5.16
C ASP A 253 -11.21 10.53 4.14
N GLU A 254 -11.31 11.84 4.39
CA GLU A 254 -11.91 12.78 3.45
C GLU A 254 -11.14 12.85 2.13
N LEU A 255 -9.82 12.78 2.17
CA LEU A 255 -8.98 12.78 0.97
C LEU A 255 -9.19 11.50 0.14
N VAL A 256 -9.22 10.32 0.76
CA VAL A 256 -9.57 9.06 0.09
C VAL A 256 -10.92 9.16 -0.60
N LYS A 257 -11.92 9.68 0.11
CA LYS A 257 -13.27 9.84 -0.42
C LYS A 257 -13.29 10.78 -1.61
N ASN A 258 -12.78 12.01 -1.44
CA ASN A 258 -12.97 13.09 -2.39
C ASN A 258 -12.06 12.98 -3.62
N ARG A 259 -10.88 12.36 -3.49
CA ARG A 259 -9.87 12.29 -4.56
C ARG A 259 -9.76 10.93 -5.24
N ILE A 260 -10.19 9.87 -4.56
CA ILE A 260 -10.06 8.50 -5.08
C ILE A 260 -11.44 7.88 -5.28
N THR A 261 -12.19 7.63 -4.19
CA THR A 261 -13.35 6.73 -4.28
C THR A 261 -14.55 7.37 -4.98
N GLU A 262 -14.89 8.64 -4.73
CA GLU A 262 -15.99 9.31 -5.40
C GLU A 262 -15.72 9.56 -6.90
N PRO A 263 -14.58 10.16 -7.32
CA PRO A 263 -14.31 10.39 -8.74
C PRO A 263 -14.24 9.11 -9.56
N MET A 264 -13.65 8.05 -8.98
CA MET A 264 -13.50 6.74 -9.63
C MET A 264 -14.70 5.81 -9.44
N LYS A 265 -15.70 6.23 -8.63
CA LYS A 265 -16.90 5.45 -8.28
C LYS A 265 -16.57 4.10 -7.61
N ILE A 266 -15.49 4.05 -6.84
CA ILE A 266 -15.07 2.88 -6.08
C ILE A 266 -15.94 2.79 -4.82
N LYS A 267 -16.58 1.65 -4.59
CA LYS A 267 -17.42 1.39 -3.42
C LYS A 267 -16.74 0.51 -2.37
N GLY A 268 -15.75 -0.24 -2.80
CA GLY A 268 -15.06 -1.25 -2.01
C GLY A 268 -13.74 -0.77 -1.38
N LEU A 269 -13.58 0.52 -1.05
CA LEU A 269 -12.38 1.06 -0.41
C LEU A 269 -12.73 2.22 0.50
N GLN A 270 -12.33 2.17 1.78
CA GLN A 270 -12.57 3.26 2.75
C GLN A 270 -11.73 3.08 4.03
N TYR A 271 -11.75 4.08 4.91
CA TYR A 271 -11.49 3.88 6.33
C TYR A 271 -12.78 3.44 7.04
N ASN A 272 -12.66 2.70 8.16
CA ASN A 272 -13.83 2.20 8.90
C ASN A 272 -14.39 3.25 9.88
N LYS A 273 -14.50 4.52 9.43
CA LYS A 273 -15.03 5.61 10.24
C LYS A 273 -16.54 5.76 10.05
N ASN A 274 -17.28 5.80 11.15
CA ASN A 274 -18.74 6.00 11.16
C ASN A 274 -19.52 4.98 10.31
N VAL A 275 -18.91 3.84 9.97
CA VAL A 275 -19.51 2.78 9.15
C VAL A 275 -19.47 1.50 9.98
N ASN A 276 -20.64 0.96 10.26
CA ASN A 276 -20.73 -0.34 10.93
C ASN A 276 -20.45 -1.47 9.91
N THR A 277 -19.21 -1.55 9.44
CA THR A 277 -18.78 -2.57 8.51
C THR A 277 -18.30 -3.78 9.30
N GLU A 278 -18.91 -4.94 9.06
CA GLU A 278 -18.44 -6.19 9.63
C GLU A 278 -17.10 -6.58 8.96
N LEU A 279 -16.03 -6.48 9.73
CA LEU A 279 -14.70 -6.88 9.29
C LEU A 279 -14.40 -8.31 9.71
N LEU A 280 -13.74 -9.04 8.81
CA LEU A 280 -13.18 -10.33 9.17
C LEU A 280 -12.22 -10.21 10.36
N PRO A 281 -12.22 -11.18 11.27
CA PRO A 281 -11.25 -11.23 12.35
C PRO A 281 -9.81 -11.36 11.79
N VAL A 282 -8.85 -11.03 12.62
CA VAL A 282 -7.43 -11.17 12.28
C VAL A 282 -6.96 -12.55 12.74
N PHE A 283 -6.18 -13.20 11.90
CA PHE A 283 -5.62 -14.53 12.16
C PHE A 283 -4.10 -14.46 12.25
N SER A 284 -3.53 -15.34 13.07
CA SER A 284 -2.10 -15.56 13.21
C SER A 284 -1.77 -17.03 13.05
N GLY A 285 -0.58 -17.32 12.57
CA GLY A 285 -0.01 -18.65 12.45
C GLY A 285 1.48 -18.65 12.83
N ALA A 286 1.92 -17.66 13.59
CA ALA A 286 3.33 -17.51 13.98
C ALA A 286 3.90 -18.72 14.73
N ASP A 287 3.04 -19.47 15.43
CA ASP A 287 3.34 -20.72 16.12
C ASP A 287 3.05 -21.98 15.28
N SER A 288 2.91 -21.83 13.97
CA SER A 288 2.56 -22.88 13.00
C SER A 288 1.12 -23.44 13.14
N ILE A 289 0.28 -22.77 13.95
CA ILE A 289 -1.13 -23.14 14.11
C ILE A 289 -1.97 -21.93 13.76
N ILE A 290 -2.75 -22.00 12.65
CA ILE A 290 -3.65 -20.92 12.29
C ILE A 290 -4.79 -20.81 13.31
N ARG A 291 -4.95 -19.61 13.88
CA ARG A 291 -5.94 -19.28 14.90
C ARG A 291 -6.29 -17.80 14.87
N LEU A 292 -7.27 -17.39 15.64
CA LEU A 292 -7.49 -15.97 15.88
C LEU A 292 -6.24 -15.35 16.54
N ALA A 293 -5.83 -14.20 16.04
CA ALA A 293 -4.71 -13.46 16.62
C ALA A 293 -5.05 -13.00 18.05
N ASN A 294 -4.08 -13.10 18.94
CA ASN A 294 -4.19 -12.47 20.25
C ASN A 294 -4.04 -10.96 20.13
N GLN A 295 -4.53 -10.25 21.15
CA GLN A 295 -4.35 -8.81 21.23
C GLN A 295 -2.84 -8.45 21.24
N GLY A 296 -2.44 -7.55 20.36
CA GLY A 296 -1.04 -7.09 20.24
C GLY A 296 -0.12 -8.03 19.45
N GLU A 297 -0.55 -9.22 19.05
CA GLU A 297 0.32 -10.20 18.40
C GLU A 297 0.83 -9.75 17.02
N LEU A 298 0.07 -8.93 16.33
CA LEU A 298 0.42 -8.42 14.99
C LEU A 298 0.81 -6.94 15.02
N ASP A 299 1.16 -6.43 16.19
CA ASP A 299 1.49 -5.04 16.37
C ASP A 299 2.93 -4.74 15.94
N ILE A 300 3.08 -3.83 15.02
CA ILE A 300 4.35 -3.34 14.49
C ILE A 300 4.64 -1.88 14.89
N MET A 301 3.71 -1.22 15.61
CA MET A 301 3.79 0.17 16.04
C MET A 301 3.56 0.38 17.54
N GLY A 302 3.41 -0.69 18.32
CA GLY A 302 3.12 -0.66 19.75
C GLY A 302 2.33 -1.89 20.21
N LYS A 303 1.35 -1.73 21.09
CA LYS A 303 0.61 -2.84 21.71
C LYS A 303 -0.60 -3.36 20.93
N TYR A 304 -1.09 -2.62 19.94
CA TYR A 304 -2.36 -2.88 19.30
C TYR A 304 -2.23 -2.84 17.79
N VAL A 305 -2.94 -3.74 17.11
CA VAL A 305 -3.14 -3.63 15.66
C VAL A 305 -3.75 -2.26 15.38
N PRO A 306 -3.24 -1.49 14.40
CA PRO A 306 -3.74 -0.16 14.08
C PRO A 306 -5.25 -0.10 14.02
N GLY A 307 -5.82 0.92 14.65
CA GLY A 307 -7.24 1.03 14.88
C GLY A 307 -8.07 0.99 13.59
N TYR A 308 -8.86 -0.04 13.45
CA TYR A 308 -9.92 -0.15 12.44
C TYR A 308 -11.30 0.11 13.07
N GLY A 309 -11.31 0.71 14.26
CA GLY A 309 -12.53 1.06 14.98
C GLY A 309 -13.29 2.20 14.31
N ILE A 310 -14.61 2.22 14.48
CA ILE A 310 -15.50 3.25 13.91
C ILE A 310 -15.28 4.64 14.52
N ASP A 311 -14.75 4.69 15.74
CA ASP A 311 -14.49 5.93 16.49
C ASP A 311 -13.03 6.41 16.35
N ASN A 312 -12.24 5.80 15.46
CA ASN A 312 -10.84 6.16 15.29
C ASN A 312 -10.72 7.48 14.52
N GLU A 313 -9.97 8.45 15.09
CA GLU A 313 -9.67 9.73 14.45
C GLU A 313 -8.26 9.76 13.83
N LEU A 314 -7.48 8.70 14.00
CA LEU A 314 -6.18 8.52 13.38
C LEU A 314 -6.31 7.63 12.15
N PHE A 315 -6.01 8.17 10.98
CA PHE A 315 -6.07 7.48 9.70
C PHE A 315 -4.66 7.07 9.27
N PHE A 316 -4.32 5.80 9.48
CA PHE A 316 -2.98 5.29 9.12
C PHE A 316 -2.83 5.18 7.60
N GLY A 317 -2.03 6.06 7.00
CA GLY A 317 -1.78 6.06 5.56
C GLY A 317 -1.05 4.81 5.07
N GLY A 318 -0.33 4.14 5.96
CA GLY A 318 0.44 2.93 5.64
C GLY A 318 -0.36 1.63 5.72
N GLU A 319 -1.45 1.54 6.51
CA GLU A 319 -2.10 0.25 6.82
C GLU A 319 -3.55 0.33 7.29
N GLY A 320 -4.16 1.50 7.34
CA GLY A 320 -5.44 1.70 8.05
C GLY A 320 -6.72 1.48 7.23
N MET A 321 -6.61 1.23 5.91
CA MET A 321 -7.78 1.10 5.06
C MET A 321 -8.36 -0.31 5.06
N ILE A 322 -9.66 -0.38 4.74
CA ILE A 322 -10.39 -1.61 4.47
C ILE A 322 -10.87 -1.61 3.02
N GLY A 323 -10.99 -2.80 2.45
CA GLY A 323 -11.44 -2.95 1.07
C GLY A 323 -12.18 -4.26 0.82
N THR A 324 -12.81 -4.34 -0.36
CA THR A 324 -13.41 -5.56 -0.92
C THR A 324 -12.66 -5.98 -2.17
N ALA A 325 -12.94 -7.17 -2.70
CA ALA A 325 -12.38 -7.61 -3.97
C ALA A 325 -13.10 -7.01 -5.19
N ASN A 326 -14.30 -6.44 -5.01
CA ASN A 326 -15.14 -5.86 -6.06
C ASN A 326 -14.99 -4.33 -6.12
#